data_dff81fcb4c97276a8037e5d3fe71a086
#
_entry.id   dff81fcb4c97276a8037e5d3fe71a086
#
_cell.length_a   1.000
_cell.length_b   1.000
_cell.length_c   1.000
_cell.angle_alpha   90.00
_cell.angle_beta   90.00
_cell.angle_gamma   90.00
#
_symmetry.space_group_name_H-M   'P 1'
#
loop_
_entity.id
_entity.type
_entity.pdbx_description
1 polymer ?
#
loop_
_entity_poly.entity_id
_entity_poly.type
_entity_poly.pdbx_seq_one_letter_code
_entity_poly.pdbx_strand_id
1 'polypeptide(L)'
;MLSVFVLPGGARAQTTTPQEWIEIGTRAHGGFGALIPIGIRIGLDALQRLKTSPRGVIVRYRSGETAPCPCVADGIMVATQASPGQGTLKVLDEKAGQGLLLDVEIEDRKTGATLRYRVASRWQPQVVTWNKTLDPLGRYQAVMAADAMIEPAGP
;
A
#
# COMPACT_ATOMS: atom_id res chain seq x y z
N MET A 1 15.63 -28.60 -44.76
CA MET A 1 15.49 -27.26 -44.15
C MET A 1 14.84 -27.41 -42.81
N LEU A 2 15.58 -27.31 -41.69
CA LEU A 2 15.02 -27.34 -40.33
C LEU A 2 14.73 -25.90 -39.95
N SER A 3 13.44 -25.60 -39.75
CA SER A 3 13.01 -24.31 -39.16
C SER A 3 13.21 -24.34 -37.64
N VAL A 4 14.14 -23.54 -37.15
CA VAL A 4 14.33 -23.32 -35.72
C VAL A 4 13.23 -22.39 -35.22
N PHE A 5 12.28 -22.90 -34.44
CA PHE A 5 11.28 -22.10 -33.70
C PHE A 5 12.00 -21.47 -32.51
N VAL A 6 12.30 -20.17 -32.59
CA VAL A 6 12.72 -19.37 -31.43
C VAL A 6 11.47 -19.04 -30.63
N LEU A 7 11.34 -19.65 -29.44
CA LEU A 7 10.33 -19.27 -28.48
C LEU A 7 10.62 -17.84 -27.98
N PRO A 8 9.63 -16.94 -27.95
CA PRO A 8 9.83 -15.62 -27.38
C PRO A 8 10.12 -15.76 -25.88
N GLY A 9 11.27 -15.23 -25.46
CA GLY A 9 11.68 -15.20 -24.08
C GLY A 9 10.58 -14.56 -23.23
N GLY A 10 10.13 -15.27 -22.19
CA GLY A 10 9.12 -14.78 -21.25
C GLY A 10 9.56 -13.43 -20.69
N ALA A 11 8.75 -12.40 -20.88
CA ALA A 11 8.95 -11.09 -20.26
C ALA A 11 8.97 -11.29 -18.74
N ARG A 12 10.17 -11.18 -18.15
CA ARG A 12 10.35 -11.16 -16.72
C ARG A 12 9.56 -9.95 -16.21
N ALA A 13 8.54 -10.16 -15.39
CA ALA A 13 7.82 -9.07 -14.74
C ALA A 13 8.86 -8.19 -14.05
N GLN A 14 9.05 -6.96 -14.53
CA GLN A 14 9.93 -5.99 -13.87
C GLN A 14 9.29 -5.66 -12.52
N THR A 15 10.01 -6.00 -11.45
CA THR A 15 9.62 -5.58 -10.10
C THR A 15 9.88 -4.08 -10.00
N THR A 16 8.85 -3.32 -9.62
CA THR A 16 8.96 -1.87 -9.39
C THR A 16 10.03 -1.60 -8.33
N THR A 17 11.00 -0.79 -8.66
CA THR A 17 12.10 -0.42 -7.77
C THR A 17 11.65 0.57 -6.69
N PRO A 18 12.40 0.71 -5.58
CA PRO A 18 12.13 1.75 -4.58
C PRO A 18 12.04 3.16 -5.16
N GLN A 19 12.93 3.50 -6.11
CA GLN A 19 12.91 4.81 -6.75
C GLN A 19 11.63 5.04 -7.58
N GLU A 20 11.20 4.05 -8.33
CA GLU A 20 9.95 4.11 -9.09
C GLU A 20 8.74 4.27 -8.15
N TRP A 21 8.72 3.59 -7.00
CA TRP A 21 7.67 3.77 -6.00
C TRP A 21 7.64 5.19 -5.44
N ILE A 22 8.82 5.79 -5.20
CA ILE A 22 8.94 7.18 -4.75
C ILE A 22 8.39 8.15 -5.80
N GLU A 23 8.75 7.95 -7.06
CA GLU A 23 8.28 8.80 -8.17
C GLU A 23 6.76 8.71 -8.36
N ILE A 24 6.22 7.49 -8.37
CA ILE A 24 4.77 7.25 -8.51
C ILE A 24 4.02 7.84 -7.31
N GLY A 25 4.47 7.55 -6.09
CA GLY A 25 3.85 8.04 -4.86
C GLY A 25 3.91 9.57 -4.75
N THR A 26 5.04 10.18 -5.10
CA THR A 26 5.19 11.63 -5.12
C THR A 26 4.25 12.27 -6.13
N ARG A 27 4.12 11.70 -7.31
CA ARG A 27 3.22 12.19 -8.36
C ARG A 27 1.75 12.07 -7.97
N ALA A 28 1.38 10.98 -7.30
CA ALA A 28 0.00 10.74 -6.89
C ALA A 28 -0.42 11.61 -5.69
N HIS A 29 0.49 11.83 -4.72
CA HIS A 29 0.18 12.50 -3.45
C HIS A 29 0.66 13.97 -3.37
N GLY A 30 1.60 14.38 -4.22
CA GLY A 30 2.26 15.69 -4.14
C GLY A 30 3.49 15.72 -3.24
N GLY A 31 3.88 14.60 -2.63
CA GLY A 31 5.08 14.42 -1.79
C GLY A 31 5.24 12.96 -1.37
N PHE A 32 6.37 12.61 -0.76
CA PHE A 32 6.63 11.24 -0.31
C PHE A 32 6.95 11.20 1.20
N GLY A 33 5.92 11.45 2.02
CA GLY A 33 6.01 11.24 3.46
C GLY A 33 5.95 9.74 3.84
N ALA A 34 6.33 9.42 5.07
CA ALA A 34 6.41 8.03 5.55
C ALA A 34 5.07 7.28 5.57
N LEU A 35 3.93 7.98 5.47
CA LEU A 35 2.61 7.35 5.33
C LEU A 35 2.40 6.73 3.94
N ILE A 36 3.04 7.25 2.90
CA ILE A 36 2.91 6.70 1.54
C ILE A 36 3.50 5.29 1.43
N PRO A 37 4.77 5.02 1.83
CA PRO A 37 5.32 3.67 1.80
C PRO A 37 4.59 2.69 2.72
N ILE A 38 3.93 3.13 3.80
CA ILE A 38 3.04 2.26 4.60
C ILE A 38 1.91 1.72 3.72
N GLY A 39 1.27 2.59 2.95
CA GLY A 39 0.21 2.20 2.02
C GLY A 39 0.70 1.29 0.90
N ILE A 40 1.87 1.60 0.33
CA ILE A 40 2.49 0.76 -0.71
C ILE A 40 2.74 -0.65 -0.16
N ARG A 41 3.32 -0.77 1.04
CA ARG A 41 3.60 -2.06 1.67
C ARG A 41 2.32 -2.86 1.92
N ILE A 42 1.27 -2.25 2.46
CA ILE A 42 -0.04 -2.88 2.66
C ILE A 42 -0.61 -3.37 1.33
N GLY A 43 -0.59 -2.54 0.29
CA GLY A 43 -1.12 -2.89 -1.01
C GLY A 43 -0.39 -4.07 -1.66
N LEU A 44 0.94 -4.06 -1.61
CA LEU A 44 1.76 -5.14 -2.16
C LEU A 44 1.55 -6.47 -1.41
N ASP A 45 1.53 -6.43 -0.07
CA ASP A 45 1.26 -7.61 0.76
C ASP A 45 -0.14 -8.18 0.46
N ALA A 46 -1.15 -7.32 0.34
CA ALA A 46 -2.51 -7.74 0.02
C ALA A 46 -2.61 -8.44 -1.35
N LEU A 47 -2.01 -7.87 -2.41
CA LEU A 47 -2.00 -8.48 -3.74
C LEU A 47 -1.33 -9.84 -3.71
N GLN A 48 -0.21 -9.98 -2.99
CA GLN A 48 0.51 -11.23 -2.85
C GLN A 48 -0.31 -12.29 -2.11
N ARG A 49 -0.88 -11.95 -0.96
CA ARG A 49 -1.64 -12.88 -0.11
C ARG A 49 -2.97 -13.30 -0.73
N LEU A 50 -3.66 -12.38 -1.39
CA LEU A 50 -4.89 -12.65 -2.13
C LEU A 50 -4.62 -13.35 -3.47
N LYS A 51 -3.35 -13.44 -3.90
CA LYS A 51 -2.96 -14.01 -5.20
C LYS A 51 -3.70 -13.34 -6.36
N THR A 52 -3.86 -12.03 -6.28
CA THR A 52 -4.56 -11.23 -7.26
C THR A 52 -3.62 -10.20 -7.91
N SER A 53 -4.03 -9.65 -9.04
CA SER A 53 -3.28 -8.62 -9.77
C SER A 53 -3.75 -7.22 -9.40
N PRO A 54 -2.98 -6.16 -9.73
CA PRO A 54 -3.47 -4.78 -9.64
C PRO A 54 -4.84 -4.63 -10.32
N ARG A 55 -5.69 -3.76 -9.76
CA ARG A 55 -7.12 -3.57 -10.08
C ARG A 55 -8.03 -4.73 -9.66
N GLY A 56 -7.49 -5.81 -9.12
CA GLY A 56 -8.26 -6.98 -8.66
C GLY A 56 -8.89 -6.81 -7.29
N VAL A 57 -8.74 -5.66 -6.62
CA VAL A 57 -9.19 -5.46 -5.24
C VAL A 57 -10.15 -4.27 -5.06
N ILE A 58 -10.92 -4.34 -3.98
CA ILE A 58 -11.68 -3.21 -3.42
C ILE A 58 -11.05 -2.86 -2.08
N VAL A 59 -10.80 -1.57 -1.85
CA VAL A 59 -10.15 -1.04 -0.65
C VAL A 59 -11.13 -0.17 0.13
N ARG A 60 -11.27 -0.43 1.42
CA ARG A 60 -12.04 0.39 2.37
C ARG A 60 -11.12 0.86 3.48
N TYR A 61 -10.79 2.13 3.48
CA TYR A 61 -9.81 2.74 4.36
C TYR A 61 -10.46 3.61 5.44
N ARG A 62 -10.01 3.49 6.67
CA ARG A 62 -10.39 4.32 7.82
C ARG A 62 -9.16 4.95 8.45
N SER A 63 -9.16 6.27 8.59
CA SER A 63 -8.13 6.98 9.36
C SER A 63 -8.41 6.89 10.86
N GLY A 64 -7.36 6.75 11.66
CA GLY A 64 -7.44 6.98 13.10
C GLY A 64 -7.68 8.45 13.45
N GLU A 65 -8.08 8.71 14.69
CA GLU A 65 -8.35 10.09 15.16
C GLU A 65 -7.10 10.98 15.11
N THR A 66 -5.92 10.41 15.35
CA THR A 66 -4.65 11.14 15.36
C THR A 66 -3.93 11.14 14.02
N ALA A 67 -4.46 10.46 13.00
CA ALA A 67 -3.87 10.46 11.68
C ALA A 67 -3.96 11.86 11.05
N PRO A 68 -2.84 12.43 10.55
CA PRO A 68 -2.83 13.79 10.02
C PRO A 68 -3.60 13.91 8.69
N CYS A 69 -3.72 12.82 7.95
CA CYS A 69 -4.36 12.73 6.64
C CYS A 69 -4.66 11.27 6.29
N PRO A 70 -5.53 11.00 5.32
CA PRO A 70 -5.70 9.66 4.75
C PRO A 70 -4.59 9.28 3.75
N CYS A 71 -3.39 9.80 3.90
CA CYS A 71 -2.28 9.69 2.95
C CYS A 71 -1.87 8.23 2.66
N VAL A 72 -2.09 7.31 3.61
CA VAL A 72 -1.83 5.88 3.43
C VAL A 72 -2.72 5.30 2.32
N ALA A 73 -3.93 5.83 2.14
CA ALA A 73 -4.82 5.39 1.07
C ALA A 73 -4.22 5.65 -0.33
N ASP A 74 -3.48 6.76 -0.51
CA ASP A 74 -2.79 7.04 -1.77
C ASP A 74 -1.65 6.02 -2.02
N GLY A 75 -0.93 5.61 -0.98
CA GLY A 75 0.06 4.54 -1.07
C GLY A 75 -0.57 3.20 -1.48
N ILE A 76 -1.71 2.85 -0.91
CA ILE A 76 -2.47 1.65 -1.30
C ILE A 76 -2.94 1.77 -2.76
N MET A 77 -3.45 2.94 -3.14
CA MET A 77 -3.91 3.22 -4.50
C MET A 77 -2.81 2.98 -5.53
N VAL A 78 -1.62 3.51 -5.32
CA VAL A 78 -0.53 3.36 -6.31
C VAL A 78 -0.04 1.92 -6.39
N ALA A 79 -0.03 1.17 -5.29
CA ALA A 79 0.38 -0.23 -5.29
C ALA A 79 -0.68 -1.16 -5.92
N THR A 80 -1.95 -0.95 -5.62
CA THR A 80 -3.05 -1.83 -6.04
C THR A 80 -3.75 -1.38 -7.30
N GLN A 81 -3.56 -0.12 -7.72
CA GLN A 81 -4.32 0.55 -8.78
C GLN A 81 -5.83 0.59 -8.51
N ALA A 82 -6.26 0.39 -7.26
CA ALA A 82 -7.60 0.71 -6.83
C ALA A 82 -7.76 2.24 -6.78
N SER A 83 -8.88 2.78 -7.23
CA SER A 83 -9.07 4.23 -7.25
C SER A 83 -10.50 4.65 -6.97
N PRO A 84 -10.72 5.90 -6.49
CA PRO A 84 -12.06 6.47 -6.36
C PRO A 84 -12.82 6.51 -7.68
N GLY A 85 -12.14 6.84 -8.78
CA GLY A 85 -12.74 6.90 -10.11
C GLY A 85 -13.29 5.57 -10.62
N GLN A 86 -12.71 4.46 -10.17
CA GLN A 86 -13.21 3.10 -10.46
C GLN A 86 -14.21 2.61 -9.40
N GLY A 87 -14.47 3.36 -8.32
CA GLY A 87 -15.27 2.94 -7.19
C GLY A 87 -14.63 1.81 -6.37
N THR A 88 -13.33 1.55 -6.56
CA THR A 88 -12.60 0.45 -5.92
C THR A 88 -11.74 0.87 -4.73
N LEU A 89 -11.62 2.18 -4.48
CA LEU A 89 -11.03 2.72 -3.26
C LEU A 89 -11.99 3.70 -2.61
N LYS A 90 -12.27 3.47 -1.33
CA LYS A 90 -13.12 4.33 -0.51
C LYS A 90 -12.38 4.72 0.76
N VAL A 91 -12.27 6.02 0.99
CA VAL A 91 -11.91 6.58 2.29
C VAL A 91 -13.22 6.81 3.03
N LEU A 92 -13.41 6.10 4.14
CA LEU A 92 -14.65 6.12 4.90
C LEU A 92 -14.63 7.25 5.94
N ASP A 93 -15.76 7.85 6.21
CA ASP A 93 -15.93 8.89 7.24
C ASP A 93 -15.78 8.33 8.65
N GLU A 94 -16.10 7.04 8.83
CA GLU A 94 -15.91 6.32 10.08
C GLU A 94 -14.43 6.26 10.44
N LYS A 95 -14.14 6.53 11.71
CA LYS A 95 -12.76 6.43 12.21
C LYS A 95 -12.36 4.99 12.47
N ALA A 96 -11.06 4.72 12.34
CA ALA A 96 -10.46 3.49 12.84
C ALA A 96 -10.70 3.36 14.35
N GLY A 97 -10.70 2.14 14.86
CA GLY A 97 -10.89 1.86 16.28
C GLY A 97 -9.87 2.59 17.16
N GLN A 98 -10.19 2.72 18.44
CA GLN A 98 -9.34 3.37 19.43
C GLN A 98 -7.93 2.77 19.43
N GLY A 99 -6.91 3.63 19.54
CA GLY A 99 -5.50 3.20 19.53
C GLY A 99 -4.95 2.85 18.15
N LEU A 100 -5.71 3.05 17.09
CA LEU A 100 -5.27 2.81 15.72
C LEU A 100 -4.95 4.12 14.99
N LEU A 101 -3.87 4.10 14.21
CA LEU A 101 -3.52 5.13 13.25
C LEU A 101 -4.32 4.96 11.96
N LEU A 102 -4.60 3.70 11.59
CA LEU A 102 -5.44 3.32 10.46
C LEU A 102 -6.02 1.93 10.63
N ASP A 103 -7.07 1.67 9.89
CA ASP A 103 -7.69 0.35 9.67
C ASP A 103 -8.13 0.27 8.21
N VAL A 104 -7.68 -0.76 7.51
CA VAL A 104 -8.01 -0.94 6.10
C VAL A 104 -8.43 -2.38 5.83
N GLU A 105 -9.49 -2.51 5.04
CA GLU A 105 -10.00 -3.76 4.52
C GLU A 105 -9.75 -3.82 3.03
N ILE A 106 -9.17 -4.93 2.56
CA ILE A 106 -8.88 -5.16 1.14
C ILE A 106 -9.51 -6.49 0.73
N GLU A 107 -10.45 -6.41 -0.21
CA GLU A 107 -11.25 -7.53 -0.71
C GLU A 107 -10.83 -7.86 -2.15
N ASP A 108 -10.59 -9.14 -2.44
CA ASP A 108 -10.43 -9.63 -3.81
C ASP A 108 -11.79 -9.60 -4.52
N ARG A 109 -11.86 -8.88 -5.64
CA ARG A 109 -13.10 -8.69 -6.40
C ARG A 109 -13.67 -9.96 -7.01
N LYS A 110 -12.84 -10.96 -7.26
CA LYS A 110 -13.23 -12.19 -7.93
C LYS A 110 -13.71 -13.24 -6.93
N THR A 111 -13.03 -13.36 -5.80
CA THR A 111 -13.28 -14.41 -4.81
C THR A 111 -14.07 -13.94 -3.60
N GLY A 112 -14.09 -12.61 -3.33
CA GLY A 112 -14.64 -12.05 -2.11
C GLY A 112 -13.74 -12.26 -0.86
N ALA A 113 -12.58 -12.89 -1.02
CA ALA A 113 -11.63 -13.06 0.08
C ALA A 113 -11.16 -11.69 0.57
N THR A 114 -11.12 -11.49 1.88
CA THR A 114 -10.85 -10.21 2.51
C THR A 114 -9.67 -10.32 3.46
N LEU A 115 -8.78 -9.32 3.42
CA LEU A 115 -7.71 -9.10 4.39
C LEU A 115 -7.95 -7.78 5.11
N ARG A 116 -7.57 -7.73 6.37
CA ARG A 116 -7.63 -6.51 7.18
C ARG A 116 -6.24 -6.17 7.71
N TYR A 117 -5.87 -4.90 7.62
CA TYR A 117 -4.59 -4.38 8.09
C TYR A 117 -4.82 -3.26 9.08
N ARG A 118 -4.00 -3.22 10.11
CA ARG A 118 -4.02 -2.18 11.13
C ARG A 118 -2.63 -1.67 11.39
N VAL A 119 -2.54 -0.38 11.70
CA VAL A 119 -1.34 0.24 12.25
C VAL A 119 -1.73 0.93 13.55
N ALA A 120 -1.05 0.59 14.63
CA ALA A 120 -1.33 1.18 15.94
C ALA A 120 -0.86 2.64 15.99
N SER A 121 -1.58 3.48 16.72
CA SER A 121 -1.26 4.91 16.89
C SER A 121 0.08 5.16 17.57
N ARG A 122 0.62 4.17 18.32
CA ARG A 122 1.96 4.24 18.91
C ARG A 122 3.08 4.44 17.89
N TRP A 123 2.84 4.14 16.59
CA TRP A 123 3.80 4.36 15.53
C TRP A 123 3.87 5.81 15.03
N GLN A 124 2.89 6.65 15.37
CA GLN A 124 2.83 8.03 14.90
C GLN A 124 4.08 8.86 15.25
N PRO A 125 4.65 8.82 16.49
CA PRO A 125 5.87 9.54 16.79
C PRO A 125 7.04 9.12 15.91
N GLN A 126 7.16 7.83 15.61
CA GLN A 126 8.21 7.31 14.73
C GLN A 126 8.03 7.79 13.29
N VAL A 127 6.80 7.78 12.76
CA VAL A 127 6.45 8.31 11.43
C VAL A 127 6.83 9.79 11.32
N VAL A 128 6.51 10.59 12.35
CA VAL A 128 6.88 12.01 12.42
C VAL A 128 8.41 12.18 12.41
N THR A 129 9.12 11.35 13.17
CA THR A 129 10.60 11.38 13.21
C THR A 129 11.19 11.08 11.84
N TRP A 130 10.73 10.02 11.16
CA TRP A 130 11.18 9.70 9.81
C TRP A 130 10.92 10.82 8.80
N ASN A 131 9.76 11.49 8.90
CA ASN A 131 9.47 12.63 8.04
C ASN A 131 10.42 13.82 8.23
N LYS A 132 10.94 14.00 9.45
CA LYS A 132 11.87 15.08 9.78
C LYS A 132 13.33 14.76 9.47
N THR A 133 13.72 13.49 9.56
CA THR A 133 15.14 13.08 9.58
C THR A 133 15.60 12.31 8.35
N LEU A 134 14.67 11.70 7.60
CA LEU A 134 15.02 10.87 6.46
C LEU A 134 14.57 11.51 5.13
N ASP A 135 15.34 11.25 4.09
CA ASP A 135 14.94 11.51 2.70
C ASP A 135 13.87 10.51 2.23
N PRO A 136 13.29 10.67 1.03
CA PRO A 136 12.27 9.76 0.52
C PRO A 136 12.70 8.28 0.48
N LEU A 137 13.95 8.00 0.10
CA LEU A 137 14.46 6.63 0.05
C LEU A 137 14.61 6.04 1.45
N GLY A 138 15.14 6.81 2.39
CA GLY A 138 15.25 6.42 3.79
C GLY A 138 13.88 6.14 4.43
N ARG A 139 12.85 6.94 4.13
CA ARG A 139 11.47 6.71 4.59
C ARG A 139 10.91 5.40 4.03
N TYR A 140 11.10 5.16 2.73
CA TYR A 140 10.70 3.91 2.11
C TYR A 140 11.37 2.70 2.77
N GLN A 141 12.68 2.72 2.91
CA GLN A 141 13.46 1.63 3.52
C GLN A 141 13.08 1.40 4.98
N ALA A 142 12.92 2.46 5.77
CA ALA A 142 12.54 2.36 7.18
C ALA A 142 11.17 1.69 7.35
N VAL A 143 10.18 2.06 6.53
CA VAL A 143 8.85 1.45 6.55
C VAL A 143 8.90 -0.01 6.12
N MET A 144 9.65 -0.33 5.05
CA MET A 144 9.76 -1.72 4.58
C MET A 144 10.44 -2.64 5.60
N ALA A 145 11.33 -2.12 6.43
CA ALA A 145 12.04 -2.85 7.49
C ALA A 145 11.27 -2.94 8.82
N ALA A 146 10.18 -2.19 9.00
CA ALA A 146 9.43 -2.13 10.26
C ALA A 146 8.38 -3.27 10.34
N ASP A 147 8.82 -4.51 10.54
CA ASP A 147 7.97 -5.71 10.47
C ASP A 147 6.77 -5.69 11.42
N ALA A 148 6.94 -5.14 12.63
CA ALA A 148 5.87 -5.05 13.63
C ALA A 148 4.87 -3.90 13.40
N MET A 149 5.07 -3.06 12.36
CA MET A 149 4.22 -1.89 12.15
C MET A 149 2.85 -2.25 11.62
N ILE A 150 2.79 -3.16 10.66
CA ILE A 150 1.56 -3.56 9.99
C ILE A 150 1.11 -4.89 10.57
N GLU A 151 -0.03 -4.87 11.23
CA GLU A 151 -0.64 -6.06 11.82
C GLU A 151 -1.71 -6.59 10.83
N PRO A 152 -1.43 -7.70 10.12
CA PRO A 152 -2.49 -8.37 9.36
C PRO A 152 -3.45 -9.01 10.37
N ALA A 153 -4.69 -8.53 10.38
CA ALA A 153 -5.77 -9.21 11.06
C ALA A 153 -6.39 -10.18 10.03
N GLY A 154 -6.42 -11.46 10.33
CA GLY A 154 -7.08 -12.46 9.50
C GLY A 154 -8.56 -12.17 9.29
N PRO A 155 -9.21 -12.91 8.36
CA PRO A 155 -10.64 -12.81 8.17
C PRO A 155 -11.40 -13.14 9.43
#